data_23940415734501e828dc509833c62b57
#
_entry.id   23940415734501e828dc509833c62b57
#
_cell.length_a   1.000
_cell.length_b   1.000
_cell.length_c   1.000
_cell.angle_alpha   90.00
_cell.angle_beta   90.00
_cell.angle_gamma   90.00
#
_symmetry.space_group_name_H-M   'P 1'
#
loop_
_entity.id
_entity.type
_entity.pdbx_description
1 polymer ?
#
loop_
_entity_poly.entity_id
_entity_poly.type
_entity_poly.pdbx_seq_one_letter_code
_entity_poly.pdbx_strand_id
1 'polypeptide(L)'
;QTLKDLKTHYNEAKLVQLLEQRGIGRPSTFSSLIDKIQERNYVNRENVEGKKLTIIDYLLEQGKDDIILEKGEKTFGNEKNKLVITQLGVFVIEFLIKNFDSLFDYDYTKVMEDELDVIAKGNKKYYDLCKECNTFIEDLIKNNSLSLENENGANLEKVNIKIDEKHTYLIGRNGPTIKYKKEDGSIGFYGVKKDIDIEKLKAGEYKLEEIIVSTEDNNKILGEYKGNNLYLKYGKFGYYLECGELRKSLTYTKINVPIKNIGYDDAVN
;
A
#
# COMPACT_ATOMS: atom_id res chain seq x y z
N GLN A 1 6.05 -28.93 14.73
CA GLN A 1 5.07 -28.78 13.63
C GLN A 1 5.45 -27.58 12.79
N THR A 2 5.44 -27.73 11.48
CA THR A 2 5.69 -26.68 10.47
C THR A 2 4.54 -26.65 9.49
N LEU A 3 4.12 -25.44 9.08
CA LEU A 3 3.21 -25.29 7.94
C LEU A 3 4.04 -25.42 6.66
N LYS A 4 3.69 -26.38 5.79
CA LYS A 4 4.28 -26.49 4.45
C LYS A 4 3.60 -25.48 3.54
N ASP A 5 4.37 -24.98 2.55
CA ASP A 5 3.89 -24.11 1.45
C ASP A 5 3.32 -22.76 1.90
N LEU A 6 3.74 -22.23 3.05
CA LEU A 6 3.37 -20.89 3.46
C LEU A 6 4.06 -19.88 2.52
N LYS A 7 3.27 -19.22 1.67
CA LYS A 7 3.77 -18.10 0.85
C LYS A 7 4.12 -16.94 1.77
N THR A 8 5.33 -16.42 1.66
CA THR A 8 5.82 -15.30 2.45
C THR A 8 5.88 -14.04 1.60
N HIS A 9 5.68 -12.87 2.22
CA HIS A 9 5.91 -11.59 1.55
C HIS A 9 7.39 -11.42 1.18
N TYR A 10 7.65 -10.59 0.19
CA TYR A 10 9.01 -10.25 -0.20
C TYR A 10 9.65 -9.31 0.82
N ASN A 11 10.95 -9.45 1.00
CA ASN A 11 11.80 -8.38 1.50
C ASN A 11 12.54 -7.75 0.31
N GLU A 12 13.23 -6.64 0.51
CA GLU A 12 13.94 -5.95 -0.57
C GLU A 12 14.93 -6.85 -1.31
N ALA A 13 15.73 -7.64 -0.57
CA ALA A 13 16.72 -8.53 -1.18
C ALA A 13 16.09 -9.59 -2.09
N LYS A 14 14.98 -10.21 -1.66
CA LYS A 14 14.25 -11.16 -2.49
C LYS A 14 13.56 -10.50 -3.68
N LEU A 15 13.10 -9.26 -3.53
CA LEU A 15 12.52 -8.52 -4.65
C LEU A 15 13.59 -8.16 -5.69
N VAL A 16 14.77 -7.69 -5.26
CA VAL A 16 15.92 -7.47 -6.16
C VAL A 16 16.29 -8.74 -6.91
N GLN A 17 16.41 -9.86 -6.21
CA GLN A 17 16.71 -11.16 -6.83
C GLN A 17 15.65 -11.55 -7.88
N LEU A 18 14.37 -11.29 -7.61
CA LEU A 18 13.29 -11.56 -8.57
C LEU A 18 13.38 -10.66 -9.79
N LEU A 19 13.66 -9.36 -9.62
CA LEU A 19 13.85 -8.41 -10.72
C LEU A 19 15.02 -8.83 -11.61
N GLU A 20 16.15 -9.21 -11.01
CA GLU A 20 17.33 -9.70 -11.73
C GLU A 20 17.02 -10.99 -12.52
N GLN A 21 16.37 -11.96 -11.89
CA GLN A 21 15.96 -13.21 -12.56
C GLN A 21 15.04 -12.99 -13.75
N ARG A 22 14.22 -11.95 -13.71
CA ARG A 22 13.29 -11.59 -14.80
C ARG A 22 13.88 -10.62 -15.81
N GLY A 23 15.10 -10.15 -15.63
CA GLY A 23 15.75 -9.16 -16.51
C GLY A 23 15.11 -7.77 -16.45
N ILE A 24 14.44 -7.44 -15.33
CA ILE A 24 13.75 -6.15 -15.12
C ILE A 24 14.68 -5.21 -14.35
N GLY A 25 15.10 -4.11 -15.00
CA GLY A 25 16.04 -3.14 -14.43
C GLY A 25 17.48 -3.60 -14.48
N ARG A 26 18.33 -2.86 -13.81
CA ARG A 26 19.80 -3.10 -13.73
C ARG A 26 20.26 -2.92 -12.28
N PRO A 27 21.44 -3.43 -11.89
CA PRO A 27 21.97 -3.27 -10.53
C PRO A 27 21.97 -1.83 -10.02
N SER A 28 22.23 -0.87 -10.90
CA SER A 28 22.25 0.56 -10.57
C SER A 28 20.84 1.15 -10.33
N THR A 29 19.76 0.48 -10.75
CA THR A 29 18.38 0.99 -10.67
C THR A 29 17.53 0.25 -9.65
N PHE A 30 17.91 -0.95 -9.19
CA PHE A 30 17.06 -1.76 -8.29
C PHE A 30 16.65 -1.04 -7.03
N SER A 31 17.60 -0.38 -6.35
CA SER A 31 17.30 0.38 -5.12
C SER A 31 16.27 1.49 -5.39
N SER A 32 16.49 2.27 -6.45
CA SER A 32 15.60 3.38 -6.81
C SER A 32 14.19 2.92 -7.20
N LEU A 33 14.04 1.74 -7.81
CA LEU A 33 12.74 1.15 -8.13
C LEU A 33 11.97 0.78 -6.85
N ILE A 34 12.67 0.14 -5.88
CA ILE A 34 12.08 -0.25 -4.61
C ILE A 34 11.71 0.98 -3.77
N ASP A 35 12.59 1.99 -3.73
CA ASP A 35 12.30 3.26 -3.04
C ASP A 35 11.07 3.95 -3.66
N LYS A 36 10.94 3.93 -4.98
CA LYS A 36 9.84 4.57 -5.72
C LYS A 36 8.48 4.00 -5.39
N ILE A 37 8.34 2.67 -5.28
CA ILE A 37 7.06 2.05 -4.91
C ILE A 37 6.69 2.33 -3.45
N GLN A 38 7.66 2.51 -2.57
CA GLN A 38 7.46 2.89 -1.17
C GLN A 38 7.12 4.39 -1.05
N GLU A 39 7.85 5.28 -1.71
CA GLU A 39 7.58 6.74 -1.74
C GLU A 39 6.16 7.05 -2.24
N ARG A 40 5.67 6.26 -3.20
CA ARG A 40 4.32 6.40 -3.74
C ARG A 40 3.24 5.73 -2.88
N ASN A 41 3.61 5.14 -1.77
CA ASN A 41 2.72 4.37 -0.90
C ASN A 41 1.99 3.21 -1.61
N TYR A 42 2.59 2.62 -2.64
CA TYR A 42 2.05 1.40 -3.25
C TYR A 42 2.37 0.17 -2.42
N VAL A 43 3.50 0.23 -1.72
CA VAL A 43 4.01 -0.83 -0.85
C VAL A 43 4.54 -0.18 0.42
N ASN A 44 4.26 -0.78 1.57
CA ASN A 44 4.83 -0.39 2.87
C ASN A 44 5.77 -1.47 3.39
N ARG A 45 6.78 -1.06 4.16
CA ARG A 45 7.61 -1.99 4.92
C ARG A 45 6.96 -2.23 6.29
N GLU A 46 6.50 -3.46 6.52
CA GLU A 46 5.76 -3.81 7.73
C GLU A 46 6.23 -5.14 8.33
N ASN A 47 5.88 -5.34 9.60
CA ASN A 47 5.92 -6.64 10.24
C ASN A 47 4.53 -7.25 10.11
N VAL A 48 4.45 -8.46 9.57
CA VAL A 48 3.18 -9.19 9.42
C VAL A 48 3.01 -10.11 10.62
N GLU A 49 1.90 -9.93 11.33
CA GLU A 49 1.55 -10.81 12.43
C GLU A 49 1.03 -12.15 11.90
N GLY A 50 1.53 -13.23 12.48
CA GLY A 50 1.08 -14.57 12.14
C GLY A 50 -0.30 -14.89 12.72
N LYS A 51 -0.86 -15.98 12.25
CA LYS A 51 -2.13 -16.51 12.76
C LYS A 51 -1.89 -17.51 13.88
N LYS A 52 -2.63 -17.36 14.99
CA LYS A 52 -2.67 -18.34 16.06
C LYS A 52 -3.49 -19.53 15.59
N LEU A 53 -2.91 -20.71 15.66
CA LEU A 53 -3.58 -21.96 15.34
C LEU A 53 -3.51 -22.88 16.55
N THR A 54 -4.63 -23.56 16.84
CA THR A 54 -4.66 -24.62 17.83
C THR A 54 -3.86 -25.81 17.28
N ILE A 55 -2.90 -26.26 18.04
CA ILE A 55 -2.10 -27.45 17.75
C ILE A 55 -2.42 -28.54 18.73
N ILE A 56 -2.21 -29.80 18.31
CA ILE A 56 -2.30 -30.96 19.16
C ILE A 56 -0.93 -31.66 19.14
N ASP A 57 -0.28 -31.69 20.27
CA ASP A 57 0.95 -32.45 20.46
C ASP A 57 0.62 -33.79 21.07
N TYR A 58 1.27 -34.84 20.58
CA TYR A 58 1.15 -36.22 21.04
C TYR A 58 2.39 -36.54 21.83
N LEU A 59 2.24 -36.76 23.14
CA LEU A 59 3.33 -37.11 24.01
C LEU A 59 3.23 -38.59 24.40
N LEU A 60 4.29 -39.35 24.12
CA LEU A 60 4.46 -40.71 24.62
C LEU A 60 5.60 -40.68 25.65
N GLU A 61 5.26 -40.93 26.92
CA GLU A 61 6.26 -41.03 27.98
C GLU A 61 6.92 -42.41 27.99
N GLN A 62 8.20 -42.45 28.29
CA GLN A 62 8.94 -43.71 28.36
C GLN A 62 8.35 -44.63 29.43
N GLY A 63 7.96 -45.84 29.03
CA GLY A 63 7.35 -46.85 29.92
C GLY A 63 5.84 -46.73 30.10
N LYS A 64 5.18 -45.89 29.33
CA LYS A 64 3.72 -45.80 29.21
C LYS A 64 3.28 -46.19 27.81
N ASP A 65 2.18 -46.91 27.70
CA ASP A 65 1.58 -47.31 26.41
C ASP A 65 0.54 -46.30 25.92
N ASP A 66 0.12 -45.37 26.78
CA ASP A 66 -0.89 -44.37 26.46
C ASP A 66 -0.28 -43.07 25.90
N ILE A 67 -0.86 -42.60 24.80
CA ILE A 67 -0.50 -41.32 24.19
C ILE A 67 -1.30 -40.19 24.86
N ILE A 68 -0.59 -39.24 25.44
CA ILE A 68 -1.18 -38.03 26.02
C ILE A 68 -1.37 -37.00 24.92
N LEU A 69 -2.58 -36.44 24.83
CA LEU A 69 -2.94 -35.38 23.91
C LEU A 69 -2.85 -34.01 24.60
N GLU A 70 -1.89 -33.19 24.21
CA GLU A 70 -1.77 -31.82 24.70
C GLU A 70 -2.26 -30.84 23.64
N LYS A 71 -3.27 -30.05 24.02
CA LYS A 71 -3.75 -28.93 23.16
C LYS A 71 -3.01 -27.67 23.54
N GLY A 72 -2.42 -27.04 22.55
CA GLY A 72 -1.73 -25.77 22.69
C GLY A 72 -2.10 -24.78 21.58
N GLU A 73 -1.64 -23.56 21.70
CA GLU A 73 -1.72 -22.57 20.63
C GLU A 73 -0.30 -22.22 20.14
N LYS A 74 -0.13 -22.15 18.83
CA LYS A 74 1.12 -21.71 18.22
C LYS A 74 0.84 -20.69 17.12
N THR A 75 1.64 -19.62 17.11
CA THR A 75 1.55 -18.60 16.06
C THR A 75 2.44 -18.99 14.89
N PHE A 76 1.87 -19.00 13.68
CA PHE A 76 2.56 -19.31 12.44
C PHE A 76 2.49 -18.13 11.49
N GLY A 77 3.55 -17.91 10.70
CA GLY A 77 3.58 -16.91 9.65
C GLY A 77 3.94 -15.51 10.12
N ASN A 78 4.53 -15.37 11.32
CA ASN A 78 5.15 -14.09 11.70
C ASN A 78 6.27 -13.72 10.74
N GLU A 79 6.23 -12.50 10.19
CA GLU A 79 7.24 -12.02 9.28
C GLU A 79 7.73 -10.63 9.72
N LYS A 80 9.02 -10.36 9.51
CA LYS A 80 9.65 -9.08 9.87
C LYS A 80 10.19 -8.39 8.62
N ASN A 81 10.07 -7.05 8.57
CA ASN A 81 10.62 -6.21 7.50
C ASN A 81 10.20 -6.68 6.10
N LYS A 82 8.90 -6.85 5.88
CA LYS A 82 8.35 -7.28 4.60
C LYS A 82 7.74 -6.12 3.83
N LEU A 83 7.81 -6.24 2.52
CA LEU A 83 7.11 -5.34 1.61
C LEU A 83 5.68 -5.86 1.46
N VAL A 84 4.73 -5.07 1.96
CA VAL A 84 3.30 -5.38 1.93
C VAL A 84 2.60 -4.38 1.03
N ILE A 85 1.84 -4.87 0.05
CA ILE A 85 1.09 -4.02 -0.86
C ILE A 85 -0.01 -3.28 -0.11
N THR A 86 -0.22 -2.00 -0.41
CA THR A 86 -1.29 -1.19 0.16
C THR A 86 -2.57 -1.29 -0.67
N GLN A 87 -3.70 -0.83 -0.14
CA GLN A 87 -4.95 -0.73 -0.91
C GLN A 87 -4.78 0.16 -2.16
N LEU A 88 -4.01 1.26 -2.05
CA LEU A 88 -3.66 2.08 -3.20
C LEU A 88 -2.83 1.31 -4.22
N GLY A 89 -1.86 0.51 -3.76
CA GLY A 89 -1.04 -0.35 -4.62
C GLY A 89 -1.86 -1.38 -5.38
N VAL A 90 -2.80 -2.05 -4.71
CA VAL A 90 -3.72 -3.00 -5.35
C VAL A 90 -4.55 -2.30 -6.43
N PHE A 91 -5.17 -1.18 -6.08
CA PHE A 91 -5.99 -0.39 -7.03
C PHE A 91 -5.18 0.04 -8.27
N VAL A 92 -3.96 0.56 -8.07
CA VAL A 92 -3.10 1.00 -9.16
C VAL A 92 -2.72 -0.17 -10.07
N ILE A 93 -2.30 -1.31 -9.51
CA ILE A 93 -1.90 -2.46 -10.34
C ILE A 93 -3.08 -3.07 -11.10
N GLU A 94 -4.25 -3.18 -10.48
CA GLU A 94 -5.47 -3.65 -11.15
C GLU A 94 -5.86 -2.74 -12.31
N PHE A 95 -5.82 -1.41 -12.11
CA PHE A 95 -6.07 -0.45 -13.18
C PHE A 95 -5.07 -0.58 -14.33
N LEU A 96 -3.78 -0.71 -14.02
CA LEU A 96 -2.72 -0.81 -15.03
C LEU A 96 -2.82 -2.12 -15.81
N ILE A 97 -3.08 -3.25 -15.16
CA ILE A 97 -3.26 -4.53 -15.84
C ILE A 97 -4.53 -4.51 -16.69
N LYS A 98 -5.64 -3.94 -16.19
CA LYS A 98 -6.90 -3.89 -16.94
C LYS A 98 -6.78 -3.07 -18.23
N ASN A 99 -6.06 -1.95 -18.20
CA ASN A 99 -6.06 -0.98 -19.30
C ASN A 99 -4.77 -0.97 -20.12
N PHE A 100 -3.66 -1.48 -19.59
CA PHE A 100 -2.33 -1.38 -20.18
C PHE A 100 -1.52 -2.67 -19.95
N ASP A 101 -2.17 -3.85 -20.02
CA ASP A 101 -1.56 -5.14 -19.73
C ASP A 101 -0.26 -5.38 -20.51
N SER A 102 -0.26 -5.09 -21.81
CA SER A 102 0.92 -5.26 -22.68
C SER A 102 2.09 -4.36 -22.30
N LEU A 103 1.85 -3.17 -21.71
CA LEU A 103 2.88 -2.26 -21.21
C LEU A 103 3.44 -2.71 -19.86
N PHE A 104 2.61 -3.37 -19.05
CA PHE A 104 2.95 -3.85 -17.71
C PHE A 104 3.25 -5.35 -17.65
N ASP A 105 3.44 -5.98 -18.82
CA ASP A 105 3.99 -7.32 -18.92
C ASP A 105 5.47 -7.32 -18.51
N TYR A 106 5.90 -8.40 -17.87
CA TYR A 106 7.31 -8.57 -17.48
C TYR A 106 8.23 -8.63 -18.69
N ASP A 107 7.78 -9.25 -19.79
CA ASP A 107 8.58 -9.41 -21.01
C ASP A 107 8.75 -8.08 -21.74
N TYR A 108 7.79 -7.16 -21.69
CA TYR A 108 7.94 -5.82 -22.26
C TYR A 108 9.14 -5.09 -21.68
N THR A 109 9.25 -5.05 -20.35
CA THR A 109 10.36 -4.36 -19.69
C THR A 109 11.69 -5.03 -19.98
N LYS A 110 11.73 -6.36 -20.00
CA LYS A 110 12.93 -7.12 -20.35
C LYS A 110 13.38 -6.83 -21.80
N VAL A 111 12.47 -6.90 -22.76
CA VAL A 111 12.77 -6.59 -24.17
C VAL A 111 13.30 -5.17 -24.32
N MET A 112 12.69 -4.21 -23.60
CA MET A 112 13.15 -2.81 -23.60
C MET A 112 14.58 -2.66 -23.08
N GLU A 113 14.93 -3.34 -21.99
CA GLU A 113 16.29 -3.35 -21.46
C GLU A 113 17.30 -3.99 -22.43
N ASP A 114 16.91 -5.07 -23.10
CA ASP A 114 17.74 -5.75 -24.12
C ASP A 114 17.97 -4.84 -25.34
N GLU A 115 16.95 -4.09 -25.80
CA GLU A 115 17.06 -3.10 -26.88
C GLU A 115 18.00 -1.94 -26.52
N LEU A 116 17.96 -1.48 -25.24
CA LEU A 116 18.90 -0.47 -24.77
C LEU A 116 20.35 -0.98 -24.80
N ASP A 117 20.57 -2.26 -24.47
CA ASP A 117 21.91 -2.88 -24.59
C ASP A 117 22.38 -2.98 -26.05
N VAL A 118 21.47 -3.22 -27.01
CA VAL A 118 21.78 -3.21 -28.47
C VAL A 118 22.20 -1.81 -28.91
N ILE A 119 21.50 -0.77 -28.43
CA ILE A 119 21.85 0.65 -28.69
C ILE A 119 23.19 0.99 -28.09
N ALA A 120 23.46 0.58 -26.84
CA ALA A 120 24.74 0.83 -26.18
C ALA A 120 25.95 0.23 -26.92
N LYS A 121 25.74 -0.91 -27.62
CA LYS A 121 26.73 -1.56 -28.50
C LYS A 121 26.86 -0.90 -29.87
N GLY A 122 26.04 0.12 -30.18
CA GLY A 122 26.04 0.82 -31.46
C GLY A 122 25.32 0.09 -32.63
N ASN A 123 24.61 -1.00 -32.34
CA ASN A 123 23.94 -1.83 -33.34
C ASN A 123 22.52 -1.38 -33.71
N LYS A 124 21.93 -0.48 -32.92
CA LYS A 124 20.62 0.15 -33.20
C LYS A 124 20.69 1.63 -32.82
N LYS A 125 19.90 2.46 -33.49
CA LYS A 125 19.83 3.88 -33.20
C LYS A 125 18.71 4.14 -32.17
N TYR A 126 19.00 5.00 -31.18
CA TYR A 126 18.05 5.27 -30.08
C TYR A 126 16.73 5.86 -30.57
N TYR A 127 16.75 6.68 -31.62
CA TYR A 127 15.54 7.30 -32.13
C TYR A 127 14.58 6.32 -32.82
N ASP A 128 15.07 5.19 -33.35
CA ASP A 128 14.20 4.15 -33.89
C ASP A 128 13.40 3.49 -32.76
N LEU A 129 14.06 3.16 -31.65
CA LEU A 129 13.39 2.65 -30.46
C LEU A 129 12.40 3.66 -29.87
N CYS A 130 12.78 4.93 -29.76
CA CYS A 130 11.87 5.99 -29.29
C CYS A 130 10.62 6.10 -30.15
N LYS A 131 10.75 5.99 -31.48
CA LYS A 131 9.62 6.04 -32.42
C LYS A 131 8.71 4.82 -32.24
N GLU A 132 9.28 3.63 -32.14
CA GLU A 132 8.54 2.39 -31.88
C GLU A 132 7.72 2.49 -30.58
N CYS A 133 8.37 2.92 -29.48
CA CYS A 133 7.70 3.14 -28.17
C CYS A 133 6.60 4.19 -28.26
N ASN A 134 6.85 5.32 -28.92
CA ASN A 134 5.85 6.38 -29.05
C ASN A 134 4.61 5.88 -29.79
N THR A 135 4.78 5.21 -30.94
CA THR A 135 3.67 4.63 -31.70
C THR A 135 2.88 3.64 -30.85
N PHE A 136 3.57 2.74 -30.15
CA PHE A 136 2.93 1.76 -29.27
C PHE A 136 2.10 2.41 -28.16
N ILE A 137 2.65 3.44 -27.49
CA ILE A 137 1.94 4.16 -26.43
C ILE A 137 0.74 4.96 -27.00
N GLU A 138 0.90 5.60 -28.15
CA GLU A 138 -0.21 6.33 -28.79
C GLU A 138 -1.36 5.39 -29.16
N ASP A 139 -1.07 4.21 -29.68
CA ASP A 139 -2.08 3.22 -30.01
C ASP A 139 -2.80 2.67 -28.75
N LEU A 140 -2.05 2.43 -27.65
CA LEU A 140 -2.65 2.05 -26.38
C LEU A 140 -3.58 3.13 -25.84
N ILE A 141 -3.18 4.40 -25.91
CA ILE A 141 -4.00 5.53 -25.45
C ILE A 141 -5.26 5.64 -26.29
N LYS A 142 -5.15 5.57 -27.63
CA LYS A 142 -6.31 5.63 -28.53
C LYS A 142 -7.32 4.51 -28.23
N ASN A 143 -6.84 3.26 -28.12
CA ASN A 143 -7.68 2.10 -27.86
C ASN A 143 -8.39 2.22 -26.52
N ASN A 144 -7.69 2.70 -25.48
CA ASN A 144 -8.29 2.91 -24.16
C ASN A 144 -9.22 4.13 -24.14
N SER A 145 -8.91 5.23 -24.83
CA SER A 145 -9.80 6.38 -24.92
C SER A 145 -11.15 6.03 -25.56
N LEU A 146 -11.15 5.19 -26.60
CA LEU A 146 -12.38 4.70 -27.22
C LEU A 146 -13.22 3.82 -26.30
N SER A 147 -12.59 3.04 -25.42
CA SER A 147 -13.30 2.24 -24.41
C SER A 147 -13.83 3.09 -23.26
N LEU A 148 -13.09 4.15 -22.90
CA LEU A 148 -13.45 5.08 -21.84
C LEU A 148 -14.58 6.05 -22.23
N GLU A 149 -14.68 6.43 -23.50
CA GLU A 149 -15.79 7.25 -24.01
C GLU A 149 -17.12 6.48 -24.06
N ASN A 150 -17.07 5.16 -24.24
CA ASN A 150 -18.25 4.30 -24.25
C ASN A 150 -18.79 3.96 -22.83
N GLU A 151 -18.00 4.12 -21.78
CA GLU A 151 -18.38 3.93 -20.38
C GLU A 151 -18.59 5.24 -19.62
N ASN A 152 -19.36 6.21 -20.18
CA ASN A 152 -19.74 7.46 -19.51
C ASN A 152 -18.57 8.24 -18.90
N GLY A 153 -17.69 8.75 -19.74
CA GLY A 153 -16.67 9.76 -19.38
C GLY A 153 -15.80 9.30 -18.22
N ALA A 154 -14.84 8.47 -18.48
CA ALA A 154 -14.00 7.93 -17.44
C ALA A 154 -13.15 9.01 -16.77
N ASN A 155 -13.71 9.60 -15.77
CA ASN A 155 -12.95 9.75 -14.56
C ASN A 155 -12.36 8.38 -14.25
N LEU A 156 -11.03 8.27 -14.11
CA LEU A 156 -10.41 7.26 -13.26
C LEU A 156 -11.43 7.00 -12.17
N GLU A 157 -12.07 5.83 -12.14
CA GLU A 157 -13.03 5.56 -11.09
C GLU A 157 -12.24 5.70 -9.78
N LYS A 158 -12.24 6.94 -9.30
CA LYS A 158 -11.86 7.19 -7.91
C LYS A 158 -12.74 6.22 -7.19
N VAL A 159 -12.17 5.24 -6.50
CA VAL A 159 -12.96 4.31 -5.71
C VAL A 159 -13.82 5.20 -4.81
N ASN A 160 -15.05 5.47 -5.25
CA ASN A 160 -16.03 6.28 -4.57
C ASN A 160 -17.13 5.32 -4.17
N ILE A 161 -16.99 4.69 -3.00
CA ILE A 161 -18.00 3.79 -2.48
C ILE A 161 -18.86 4.60 -1.52
N LYS A 162 -20.12 4.78 -1.86
CA LYS A 162 -21.09 5.45 -1.01
C LYS A 162 -21.42 4.52 0.16
N ILE A 163 -21.10 4.93 1.38
CA ILE A 163 -21.39 4.17 2.61
C ILE A 163 -22.83 4.50 3.06
N ASP A 164 -23.15 5.79 3.12
CA ASP A 164 -24.47 6.32 3.42
C ASP A 164 -24.67 7.68 2.72
N GLU A 165 -25.75 8.41 3.06
CA GLU A 165 -26.09 9.69 2.43
C GLU A 165 -25.02 10.78 2.65
N LYS A 166 -24.27 10.71 3.75
CA LYS A 166 -23.30 11.71 4.17
C LYS A 166 -21.85 11.26 3.97
N HIS A 167 -21.59 9.95 3.90
CA HIS A 167 -20.24 9.36 3.92
C HIS A 167 -19.91 8.63 2.62
N THR A 168 -18.75 8.93 2.08
CA THR A 168 -18.21 8.30 0.88
C THR A 168 -16.77 7.87 1.12
N TYR A 169 -16.48 6.59 0.93
CA TYR A 169 -15.12 6.06 0.94
C TYR A 169 -14.43 6.41 -0.37
N LEU A 170 -13.22 6.91 -0.29
CA LEU A 170 -12.39 7.25 -1.45
C LEU A 170 -10.97 6.74 -1.24
N ILE A 171 -10.31 6.40 -2.34
CA ILE A 171 -8.86 6.18 -2.35
C ILE A 171 -8.21 7.38 -3.03
N GLY A 172 -7.45 8.15 -2.26
CA GLY A 172 -6.68 9.30 -2.73
C GLY A 172 -5.19 9.00 -2.81
N ARG A 173 -4.40 10.02 -3.21
CA ARG A 173 -2.92 9.93 -3.30
C ARG A 173 -2.24 9.46 -2.01
N ASN A 174 -2.83 9.75 -0.86
CA ASN A 174 -2.29 9.42 0.47
C ASN A 174 -2.98 8.21 1.11
N GLY A 175 -3.72 7.42 0.32
CA GLY A 175 -4.43 6.23 0.77
C GLY A 175 -5.94 6.44 0.97
N PRO A 176 -6.61 5.46 1.57
CA PRO A 176 -8.05 5.45 1.77
C PRO A 176 -8.50 6.48 2.81
N THR A 177 -9.60 7.18 2.52
CA THR A 177 -10.24 8.14 3.40
C THR A 177 -11.76 8.08 3.26
N ILE A 178 -12.50 8.51 4.27
CA ILE A 178 -13.93 8.72 4.17
C ILE A 178 -14.21 10.21 4.15
N LYS A 179 -14.75 10.68 3.04
CA LYS A 179 -15.28 12.05 2.89
C LYS A 179 -16.66 12.12 3.49
N TYR A 180 -16.93 13.15 4.29
CA TYR A 180 -18.25 13.41 4.85
C TYR A 180 -18.62 14.89 4.80
N LYS A 181 -19.93 15.17 4.79
CA LYS A 181 -20.47 16.52 4.80
C LYS A 181 -20.86 16.87 6.24
N LYS A 182 -20.28 17.94 6.78
CA LYS A 182 -20.60 18.48 8.09
C LYS A 182 -21.93 19.23 8.10
N GLU A 183 -22.47 19.54 9.26
CA GLU A 183 -23.72 20.28 9.44
C GLU A 183 -23.64 21.72 8.87
N ASP A 184 -22.48 22.33 8.95
CA ASP A 184 -22.19 23.66 8.35
C ASP A 184 -22.00 23.65 6.83
N GLY A 185 -22.18 22.49 6.19
CA GLY A 185 -22.01 22.28 4.75
C GLY A 185 -20.55 22.09 4.32
N SER A 186 -19.57 22.23 5.20
CA SER A 186 -18.15 21.97 4.90
C SER A 186 -17.87 20.48 4.76
N ILE A 187 -16.74 20.16 4.10
CA ILE A 187 -16.31 18.77 3.88
C ILE A 187 -15.27 18.38 4.92
N GLY A 188 -15.51 17.28 5.63
CA GLY A 188 -14.57 16.64 6.50
C GLY A 188 -14.04 15.32 5.93
N PHE A 189 -12.99 14.79 6.56
CA PHE A 189 -12.40 13.49 6.20
C PHE A 189 -12.10 12.70 7.47
N TYR A 190 -12.46 11.41 7.47
CA TYR A 190 -12.02 10.45 8.48
C TYR A 190 -10.90 9.58 7.94
N GLY A 191 -9.97 9.18 8.80
CA GLY A 191 -9.04 8.10 8.52
C GLY A 191 -9.77 6.77 8.45
N VAL A 192 -9.26 5.87 7.63
CA VAL A 192 -9.77 4.51 7.44
C VAL A 192 -8.87 3.53 8.18
N LYS A 193 -9.46 2.55 8.88
CA LYS A 193 -8.71 1.45 9.48
C LYS A 193 -7.98 0.65 8.40
N LYS A 194 -6.87 0.03 8.77
CA LYS A 194 -6.18 -0.94 7.91
C LYS A 194 -7.09 -2.17 7.70
N ASP A 195 -6.89 -2.86 6.60
CA ASP A 195 -7.53 -4.15 6.29
C ASP A 195 -9.05 -4.10 6.02
N ILE A 196 -9.54 -3.00 5.44
CA ILE A 196 -10.92 -2.94 4.93
C ILE A 196 -10.99 -3.68 3.60
N ASP A 197 -11.85 -4.70 3.56
CA ASP A 197 -12.20 -5.44 2.34
C ASP A 197 -13.14 -4.60 1.47
N ILE A 198 -12.67 -4.21 0.29
CA ILE A 198 -13.41 -3.32 -0.63
C ILE A 198 -14.67 -3.99 -1.16
N GLU A 199 -14.66 -5.31 -1.40
CA GLU A 199 -15.83 -6.01 -1.90
C GLU A 199 -16.93 -6.07 -0.85
N LYS A 200 -16.58 -6.33 0.41
CA LYS A 200 -17.52 -6.25 1.54
C LYS A 200 -18.03 -4.82 1.76
N LEU A 201 -17.15 -3.82 1.54
CA LEU A 201 -17.54 -2.41 1.64
C LEU A 201 -18.56 -2.05 0.54
N LYS A 202 -18.37 -2.51 -0.70
CA LYS A 202 -19.33 -2.35 -1.80
C LYS A 202 -20.65 -3.08 -1.54
N ALA A 203 -20.57 -4.24 -0.88
CA ALA A 203 -21.75 -5.02 -0.48
C ALA A 203 -22.52 -4.38 0.70
N GLY A 204 -21.97 -3.33 1.34
CA GLY A 204 -22.60 -2.67 2.48
C GLY A 204 -22.53 -3.47 3.78
N GLU A 205 -21.58 -4.39 3.90
CA GLU A 205 -21.44 -5.28 5.06
C GLU A 205 -20.79 -4.60 6.28
N TYR A 206 -20.20 -3.40 6.09
CA TYR A 206 -19.54 -2.63 7.16
C TYR A 206 -20.42 -1.49 7.68
N LYS A 207 -20.44 -1.32 9.00
CA LYS A 207 -20.92 -0.09 9.62
C LYS A 207 -19.81 0.98 9.63
N LEU A 208 -20.21 2.25 9.67
CA LEU A 208 -19.26 3.37 9.62
C LEU A 208 -18.20 3.28 10.73
N GLU A 209 -18.59 2.93 11.96
CA GLU A 209 -17.70 2.81 13.12
C GLU A 209 -16.66 1.69 12.97
N GLU A 210 -16.97 0.69 12.16
CA GLU A 210 -16.04 -0.41 11.87
C GLU A 210 -14.94 -0.01 10.90
N ILE A 211 -15.20 1.01 10.07
CA ILE A 211 -14.32 1.47 9.00
C ILE A 211 -13.43 2.64 9.45
N ILE A 212 -13.99 3.59 10.21
CA ILE A 212 -13.27 4.79 10.62
C ILE A 212 -12.28 4.52 11.75
N VAL A 213 -11.17 5.24 11.71
CA VAL A 213 -10.30 5.39 12.88
C VAL A 213 -11.01 6.35 13.83
N SER A 214 -11.19 5.96 15.09
CA SER A 214 -11.92 6.77 16.08
C SER A 214 -11.36 8.18 16.18
N THR A 215 -12.24 9.16 16.45
CA THR A 215 -11.84 10.57 16.58
C THR A 215 -10.90 10.82 17.78
N GLU A 216 -10.90 9.93 18.76
CA GLU A 216 -9.97 9.96 19.89
C GLU A 216 -8.55 9.58 19.46
N ASP A 217 -8.40 8.64 18.51
CA ASP A 217 -7.11 8.31 17.90
C ASP A 217 -6.61 9.39 16.92
N ASN A 218 -7.51 10.26 16.43
CA ASN A 218 -7.19 11.30 15.45
C ASN A 218 -6.69 12.61 16.06
N ASN A 219 -6.85 12.83 17.37
CA ASN A 219 -6.47 14.06 18.07
C ASN A 219 -5.65 13.73 19.33
N LYS A 220 -4.49 13.11 19.16
CA LYS A 220 -3.59 12.82 20.28
C LYS A 220 -2.92 14.12 20.74
N ILE A 221 -3.14 14.51 22.00
CA ILE A 221 -2.37 15.59 22.64
C ILE A 221 -0.99 15.03 22.98
N LEU A 222 0.05 15.66 22.45
CA LEU A 222 1.44 15.28 22.70
C LEU A 222 2.03 16.03 23.89
N GLY A 223 1.56 17.24 24.15
CA GLY A 223 2.03 18.11 25.22
C GLY A 223 1.76 19.57 24.92
N GLU A 224 2.41 20.48 25.64
CA GLU A 224 2.32 21.93 25.47
C GLU A 224 3.64 22.45 24.86
N TYR A 225 3.55 23.21 23.77
CA TYR A 225 4.69 23.84 23.11
C TYR A 225 4.43 25.34 22.94
N LYS A 226 5.30 26.17 23.52
CA LYS A 226 5.21 27.64 23.49
C LYS A 226 3.84 28.19 23.94
N GLY A 227 3.25 27.62 24.99
CA GLY A 227 1.97 28.07 25.54
C GLY A 227 0.73 27.59 24.78
N ASN A 228 0.87 26.67 23.79
CA ASN A 228 -0.24 26.07 23.07
C ASN A 228 -0.16 24.54 23.11
N ASN A 229 -1.30 23.89 23.11
CA ASN A 229 -1.35 22.45 23.01
C ASN A 229 -0.83 21.98 21.65
N LEU A 230 0.08 21.00 21.66
CA LEU A 230 0.61 20.31 20.48
C LEU A 230 -0.20 19.04 20.25
N TYR A 231 -0.84 18.99 19.11
CA TYR A 231 -1.68 17.86 18.69
C TYR A 231 -1.04 17.07 17.55
N LEU A 232 -1.12 15.76 17.65
CA LEU A 232 -0.97 14.88 16.48
C LEU A 232 -2.36 14.62 15.93
N LYS A 233 -2.59 15.05 14.69
CA LYS A 233 -3.88 14.94 14.01
C LYS A 233 -3.74 14.17 12.68
N TYR A 234 -4.84 13.57 12.25
CA TYR A 234 -4.95 12.94 10.95
C TYR A 234 -5.93 13.70 10.05
N GLY A 235 -5.50 14.03 8.83
CA GLY A 235 -6.29 14.79 7.88
C GLY A 235 -6.20 14.25 6.45
N LYS A 236 -6.75 15.01 5.50
CA LYS A 236 -6.77 14.65 4.06
C LYS A 236 -5.41 14.22 3.49
N PHE A 237 -4.32 14.77 4.03
CA PHE A 237 -2.96 14.53 3.56
C PHE A 237 -2.14 13.63 4.50
N GLY A 238 -2.81 12.88 5.38
CA GLY A 238 -2.18 12.03 6.38
C GLY A 238 -1.99 12.71 7.73
N TYR A 239 -1.04 12.21 8.53
CA TYR A 239 -0.76 12.76 9.85
C TYR A 239 -0.05 14.11 9.77
N TYR A 240 -0.42 15.01 10.67
CA TYR A 240 0.21 16.33 10.82
C TYR A 240 0.21 16.75 12.29
N LEU A 241 1.18 17.60 12.62
CA LEU A 241 1.23 18.29 13.92
C LEU A 241 0.49 19.62 13.81
N GLU A 242 -0.25 19.96 14.87
CA GLU A 242 -0.93 21.26 15.00
C GLU A 242 -0.63 21.85 16.36
N CYS A 243 -0.17 23.11 16.37
CA CYS A 243 0.09 23.89 17.57
C CYS A 243 -0.34 25.34 17.36
N GLY A 244 -1.46 25.75 17.97
CA GLY A 244 -2.08 27.03 17.67
C GLY A 244 -2.46 27.15 16.20
N GLU A 245 -1.96 28.17 15.50
CA GLU A 245 -2.17 28.35 14.05
C GLU A 245 -1.18 27.57 13.17
N LEU A 246 -0.13 27.00 13.77
CA LEU A 246 0.91 26.31 13.01
C LEU A 246 0.49 24.87 12.72
N ARG A 247 0.73 24.43 11.47
CA ARG A 247 0.50 23.06 11.00
C ARG A 247 1.69 22.56 10.22
N LYS A 248 2.18 21.35 10.56
CA LYS A 248 3.28 20.69 9.87
C LYS A 248 2.90 19.25 9.50
N SER A 249 2.89 18.94 8.20
CA SER A 249 2.64 17.58 7.71
C SER A 249 3.80 16.66 8.06
N LEU A 250 3.48 15.42 8.46
CA LEU A 250 4.45 14.37 8.77
C LEU A 250 4.66 13.40 7.58
N THR A 251 3.97 13.59 6.48
CA THR A 251 3.98 12.67 5.31
C THR A 251 5.36 12.55 4.67
N TYR A 252 6.18 13.60 4.75
CA TYR A 252 7.53 13.63 4.15
C TYR A 252 8.65 13.79 5.18
N THR A 253 8.34 13.70 6.46
CA THR A 253 9.33 13.88 7.53
C THR A 253 9.94 12.52 7.84
N LYS A 254 11.28 12.42 7.82
CA LYS A 254 12.00 11.23 8.27
C LYS A 254 11.88 11.13 9.79
N ILE A 255 10.93 10.33 10.25
CA ILE A 255 10.69 10.07 11.67
C ILE A 255 11.15 8.65 11.94
N ASN A 256 12.00 8.46 12.95
CA ASN A 256 12.58 7.16 13.30
C ASN A 256 11.63 6.26 14.11
N VAL A 257 10.44 6.77 14.45
CA VAL A 257 9.42 6.04 15.23
C VAL A 257 8.13 5.91 14.41
N PRO A 258 7.34 4.85 14.59
CA PRO A 258 6.02 4.75 13.99
C PRO A 258 5.16 5.97 14.36
N ILE A 259 4.49 6.59 13.38
CA ILE A 259 3.74 7.86 13.57
C ILE A 259 2.76 7.79 14.74
N LYS A 260 2.11 6.66 14.96
CA LYS A 260 1.21 6.46 16.11
C LYS A 260 1.91 6.54 17.48
N ASN A 261 3.21 6.26 17.50
CA ASN A 261 4.02 6.24 18.73
C ASN A 261 4.79 7.54 18.95
N ILE A 262 4.62 8.54 18.07
CA ILE A 262 5.22 9.86 18.23
C ILE A 262 4.86 10.43 19.61
N GLY A 263 5.90 10.75 20.38
CA GLY A 263 5.82 11.49 21.62
C GLY A 263 6.08 12.99 21.44
N TYR A 264 6.08 13.73 22.54
CA TYR A 264 6.37 15.16 22.53
C TYR A 264 7.78 15.47 21.99
N ASP A 265 8.79 14.73 22.47
CA ASP A 265 10.19 14.96 22.09
C ASP A 265 10.43 14.69 20.60
N ASP A 266 9.77 13.68 20.02
CA ASP A 266 9.85 13.37 18.61
C ASP A 266 9.19 14.45 17.71
N ALA A 267 8.22 15.17 18.27
CA ALA A 267 7.44 16.17 17.55
C ALA A 267 8.07 17.57 17.60
N VAL A 268 8.92 17.85 18.58
CA VAL A 268 9.56 19.17 18.79
C VAL A 268 10.96 19.23 18.16
N ASN A 269 11.63 18.10 17.99
CA ASN A 269 12.92 17.98 17.30
C ASN A 269 12.71 17.82 15.79
#